data_a3d2679e853157b145858870e920ac26
#
_entry.id   a3d2679e853157b145858870e920ac26
#
_cell.length_a   1.000
_cell.length_b   1.000
_cell.length_c   1.000
_cell.angle_alpha   90.00
_cell.angle_beta   90.00
_cell.angle_gamma   90.00
#
_symmetry.space_group_name_H-M   'P 1'
#
loop_
_entity.id
_entity.type
_entity.pdbx_description
1 polymer ?
#
loop_
_entity_poly.entity_id
_entity_poly.type
_entity_poly.pdbx_seq_one_letter_code
_entity_poly.pdbx_strand_id
1 'polypeptide(L)'
;SYLWSNGETSNQLSFLMPDLYVLNVTDNNGCLLTDSAEILSGQNPQLDVLVQNVSCFGANDGMIYTSAFGGTLPYQYSSDGGNTFVPSGTPFGPSGQASYFITVVDALGCSDSDSIYVNEPDLLTINNIIEENVSCFDSANGKLTVFHTGGTTPFTYSWSDPLSQSTITANNLSPGNYNVIVTDTNGCSDTSFSALITQPDSLYLSISSSLVTCYGGADGGASVTAFGGTPNYSYIWSNGSNTSSINNVPSLNYTVIVTDGNGCIRAGSVNVSQPQPISNIFI
;
A
#
# COMPACT_ATOMS: atom_id res chain seq x y z
N SER A 1 -15.28 9.05 81.60
CA SER A 1 -15.63 9.84 80.46
C SER A 1 -14.69 9.53 79.29
N TYR A 2 -15.10 9.75 78.07
CA TYR A 2 -14.33 9.61 76.84
C TYR A 2 -14.16 10.97 76.21
N LEU A 3 -13.02 11.25 75.64
CA LEU A 3 -12.74 12.47 74.86
C LEU A 3 -11.75 12.11 73.73
N TRP A 4 -12.25 12.22 72.50
CA TRP A 4 -11.47 12.01 71.29
C TRP A 4 -10.80 13.32 70.83
N SER A 5 -9.75 13.18 70.04
CA SER A 5 -9.03 14.36 69.49
C SER A 5 -9.89 15.26 68.60
N ASN A 6 -10.98 14.75 67.99
CA ASN A 6 -11.95 15.51 67.23
C ASN A 6 -13.07 16.16 68.08
N GLY A 7 -12.97 16.06 69.41
CA GLY A 7 -13.89 16.64 70.33
C GLY A 7 -15.14 15.77 70.70
N GLU A 8 -15.29 14.62 70.10
CA GLU A 8 -16.36 13.70 70.41
C GLU A 8 -16.15 13.03 71.78
N THR A 9 -17.27 12.75 72.45
CA THR A 9 -17.28 12.12 73.81
C THR A 9 -17.98 10.78 73.88
N SER A 10 -18.32 10.20 72.71
CA SER A 10 -18.94 8.88 72.62
C SER A 10 -17.91 7.77 72.87
N ASN A 11 -18.38 6.60 73.24
CA ASN A 11 -17.50 5.43 73.38
C ASN A 11 -17.13 4.79 72.04
N GLN A 12 -17.68 5.33 70.92
CA GLN A 12 -17.48 4.83 69.54
C GLN A 12 -17.58 5.99 68.59
N LEU A 13 -16.64 6.02 67.60
CA LEU A 13 -16.69 6.94 66.45
C LEU A 13 -17.11 6.20 65.18
N SER A 14 -17.78 6.89 64.27
CA SER A 14 -18.16 6.40 62.95
C SER A 14 -17.98 7.47 61.90
N PHE A 15 -17.88 7.08 60.59
CA PHE A 15 -17.70 7.99 59.45
C PHE A 15 -16.45 8.86 59.57
N LEU A 16 -15.35 8.25 60.00
CA LEU A 16 -14.04 8.92 60.21
C LEU A 16 -13.33 9.19 58.89
N MET A 17 -12.72 10.36 58.76
CA MET A 17 -11.75 10.68 57.74
C MET A 17 -10.37 10.11 58.13
N PRO A 18 -9.47 9.89 57.16
CA PRO A 18 -8.11 9.49 57.43
C PRO A 18 -7.42 10.54 58.33
N ASP A 19 -7.04 10.15 59.52
CA ASP A 19 -6.37 10.94 60.53
C ASP A 19 -5.95 10.08 61.73
N LEU A 20 -5.14 10.64 62.61
CA LEU A 20 -4.77 10.03 63.91
C LEU A 20 -5.79 10.45 64.95
N TYR A 21 -6.61 9.52 65.41
CA TYR A 21 -7.58 9.75 66.48
C TYR A 21 -6.99 9.32 67.82
N VAL A 22 -6.89 10.29 68.74
CA VAL A 22 -6.41 10.04 70.13
C VAL A 22 -7.61 10.03 71.06
N LEU A 23 -7.70 8.96 71.86
CA LEU A 23 -8.76 8.78 72.87
C LEU A 23 -8.16 9.01 74.25
N ASN A 24 -8.78 9.89 75.03
CA ASN A 24 -8.54 10.07 76.44
C ASN A 24 -9.73 9.51 77.23
N VAL A 25 -9.44 8.54 78.06
CA VAL A 25 -10.44 7.94 78.96
C VAL A 25 -10.13 8.34 80.40
N THR A 26 -11.12 8.94 81.09
CA THR A 26 -10.94 9.35 82.50
C THR A 26 -11.95 8.57 83.36
N ASP A 27 -11.47 7.93 84.43
CA ASP A 27 -12.29 7.21 85.36
C ASP A 27 -12.96 8.15 86.40
N ASN A 28 -13.76 7.63 87.32
CA ASN A 28 -14.45 8.44 88.35
C ASN A 28 -13.50 8.97 89.42
N ASN A 29 -12.27 8.51 89.51
CA ASN A 29 -11.22 8.98 90.41
C ASN A 29 -10.29 10.01 89.79
N GLY A 30 -10.51 10.33 88.46
CA GLY A 30 -9.71 11.30 87.72
C GLY A 30 -8.48 10.67 87.07
N CYS A 31 -8.29 9.34 87.07
CA CYS A 31 -7.17 8.69 86.41
C CYS A 31 -7.38 8.72 84.90
N LEU A 32 -6.36 9.13 84.17
CA LEU A 32 -6.37 9.27 82.71
C LEU A 32 -5.62 8.11 82.01
N LEU A 33 -6.26 7.49 81.02
CA LEU A 33 -5.61 6.59 80.05
C LEU A 33 -5.76 7.23 78.67
N THR A 34 -4.68 7.22 77.93
CA THR A 34 -4.63 7.70 76.51
C THR A 34 -4.26 6.58 75.61
N ASP A 35 -5.01 6.41 74.49
CA ASP A 35 -4.74 5.45 73.42
C ASP A 35 -5.01 6.17 72.07
N SER A 36 -4.48 5.60 70.99
CA SER A 36 -4.67 6.23 69.66
C SER A 36 -4.88 5.13 68.59
N ALA A 37 -5.65 5.52 67.59
CA ALA A 37 -5.89 4.71 66.38
C ALA A 37 -5.73 5.62 65.17
N GLU A 38 -5.00 5.16 64.15
CA GLU A 38 -4.82 5.84 62.89
C GLU A 38 -5.81 5.26 61.85
N ILE A 39 -6.59 6.14 61.26
CA ILE A 39 -7.40 5.80 60.07
C ILE A 39 -6.58 6.21 58.85
N LEU A 40 -6.11 5.20 58.09
CA LEU A 40 -5.33 5.40 56.88
C LEU A 40 -6.26 5.76 55.71
N SER A 41 -5.79 6.64 54.81
CA SER A 41 -6.47 6.80 53.53
C SER A 41 -6.29 5.51 52.70
N GLY A 42 -7.38 4.95 52.21
CA GLY A 42 -7.34 3.92 51.18
C GLY A 42 -6.63 4.47 49.95
N GLN A 43 -5.80 3.67 49.32
CA GLN A 43 -5.30 4.05 47.98
C GLN A 43 -6.43 3.88 46.99
N ASN A 44 -6.68 4.87 46.14
CA ASN A 44 -7.60 4.72 45.02
C ASN A 44 -7.01 3.71 44.02
N PRO A 45 -7.86 2.96 43.34
CA PRO A 45 -7.38 2.17 42.20
C PRO A 45 -6.75 3.11 41.16
N GLN A 46 -5.71 2.64 40.50
CA GLN A 46 -5.08 3.34 39.38
C GLN A 46 -5.38 2.55 38.12
N LEU A 47 -6.03 3.17 37.16
CA LEU A 47 -6.42 2.56 35.88
C LEU A 47 -5.23 2.49 34.93
N ASP A 48 -5.04 1.36 34.27
CA ASP A 48 -4.12 1.18 33.15
C ASP A 48 -4.91 0.62 31.97
N VAL A 49 -4.72 1.22 30.77
CA VAL A 49 -5.48 0.89 29.57
C VAL A 49 -4.56 0.63 28.39
N LEU A 50 -4.73 -0.52 27.76
CA LEU A 50 -4.07 -0.87 26.51
C LEU A 50 -5.12 -0.87 25.39
N VAL A 51 -4.84 -0.10 24.33
CA VAL A 51 -5.73 0.02 23.16
C VAL A 51 -5.13 -0.76 21.98
N GLN A 52 -5.93 -1.65 21.41
CA GLN A 52 -5.73 -2.20 20.07
C GLN A 52 -6.59 -1.42 19.10
N ASN A 53 -5.95 -0.67 18.19
CA ASN A 53 -6.64 0.11 17.19
C ASN A 53 -7.37 -0.78 16.16
N VAL A 54 -8.29 -0.17 15.40
CA VAL A 54 -8.99 -0.83 14.30
C VAL A 54 -7.97 -1.23 13.23
N SER A 55 -8.09 -2.44 12.70
CA SER A 55 -7.13 -2.98 11.73
C SER A 55 -7.22 -2.32 10.35
N CYS A 56 -8.45 -2.13 9.86
CA CYS A 56 -8.74 -1.53 8.55
C CYS A 56 -9.78 -0.43 8.68
N PHE A 57 -9.78 0.52 7.76
CA PHE A 57 -10.82 1.53 7.68
C PHE A 57 -12.23 0.89 7.71
N GLY A 58 -13.04 1.28 8.69
CA GLY A 58 -14.40 0.79 8.90
C GLY A 58 -14.54 -0.62 9.46
N ALA A 59 -13.46 -1.28 9.91
CA ALA A 59 -13.51 -2.69 10.33
C ALA A 59 -14.15 -2.91 11.71
N ASN A 60 -14.27 -1.96 12.60
CA ASN A 60 -14.87 -2.10 13.94
C ASN A 60 -14.32 -3.28 14.77
N ASP A 61 -13.03 -3.61 14.65
CA ASP A 61 -12.37 -4.72 15.33
C ASP A 61 -11.37 -4.28 16.41
N GLY A 62 -11.37 -2.99 16.75
CA GLY A 62 -10.59 -2.42 17.85
C GLY A 62 -10.96 -3.05 19.19
N MET A 63 -9.99 -3.15 20.10
CA MET A 63 -10.20 -3.72 21.44
C MET A 63 -9.56 -2.82 22.50
N ILE A 64 -10.18 -2.79 23.68
CA ILE A 64 -9.71 -2.05 24.85
C ILE A 64 -9.50 -3.04 25.97
N TYR A 65 -8.28 -3.16 26.45
CA TYR A 65 -7.90 -4.02 27.59
C TYR A 65 -7.63 -3.13 28.78
N THR A 66 -8.19 -3.51 29.93
CA THR A 66 -8.11 -2.73 31.16
C THR A 66 -7.44 -3.55 32.27
N SER A 67 -6.60 -2.89 33.05
CA SER A 67 -6.03 -3.38 34.30
C SER A 67 -6.03 -2.26 35.34
N ALA A 68 -5.91 -2.61 36.61
CA ALA A 68 -5.76 -1.65 37.68
C ALA A 68 -4.88 -2.19 38.80
N PHE A 69 -4.29 -1.28 39.56
CA PHE A 69 -3.52 -1.57 40.76
C PHE A 69 -3.84 -0.57 41.88
N GLY A 70 -3.53 -0.90 43.12
CA GLY A 70 -3.99 -0.12 44.30
C GLY A 70 -5.46 -0.42 44.62
N GLY A 71 -6.07 0.35 45.50
CA GLY A 71 -7.46 0.12 45.94
C GLY A 71 -7.69 -1.25 46.59
N THR A 72 -8.96 -1.67 46.62
CA THR A 72 -9.40 -2.92 47.24
C THR A 72 -10.09 -3.85 46.22
N LEU A 73 -9.57 -5.06 46.06
CA LEU A 73 -10.13 -6.09 45.17
C LEU A 73 -11.52 -6.54 45.62
N PRO A 74 -12.43 -6.97 44.70
CA PRO A 74 -12.24 -7.03 43.24
C PRO A 74 -12.49 -5.69 42.54
N TYR A 75 -11.90 -5.54 41.33
CA TYR A 75 -12.18 -4.40 40.46
C TYR A 75 -13.32 -4.73 39.48
N GLN A 76 -14.07 -3.67 39.12
CA GLN A 76 -15.02 -3.67 38.00
C GLN A 76 -14.71 -2.51 37.07
N TYR A 77 -14.95 -2.69 35.77
CA TYR A 77 -14.64 -1.71 34.73
C TYR A 77 -15.86 -1.35 33.93
N SER A 78 -15.94 -0.10 33.47
CA SER A 78 -16.97 0.43 32.60
C SER A 78 -16.35 1.15 31.41
N SER A 79 -16.99 1.07 30.24
CA SER A 79 -16.63 1.85 29.03
C SER A 79 -17.77 2.78 28.60
N ASP A 80 -18.84 2.89 29.36
CA ASP A 80 -20.07 3.65 29.04
C ASP A 80 -20.39 4.72 30.08
N GLY A 81 -19.36 5.22 30.77
CA GLY A 81 -19.51 6.26 31.80
C GLY A 81 -20.10 5.75 33.12
N GLY A 82 -19.94 4.48 33.44
CA GLY A 82 -20.38 3.88 34.69
C GLY A 82 -21.83 3.37 34.69
N ASN A 83 -22.45 3.23 33.50
CA ASN A 83 -23.81 2.67 33.40
C ASN A 83 -23.80 1.14 33.51
N THR A 84 -22.82 0.49 32.92
CA THR A 84 -22.62 -0.95 33.03
C THR A 84 -21.17 -1.29 33.43
N PHE A 85 -21.04 -2.34 34.25
CA PHE A 85 -19.74 -2.78 34.75
C PHE A 85 -19.48 -4.25 34.41
N VAL A 86 -18.23 -4.54 34.03
CA VAL A 86 -17.71 -5.89 33.76
C VAL A 86 -16.56 -6.22 34.70
N PRO A 87 -16.34 -7.51 35.05
CA PRO A 87 -15.23 -7.90 35.93
C PRO A 87 -13.87 -7.75 35.23
N SER A 88 -12.82 -7.75 36.03
CA SER A 88 -11.42 -7.73 35.55
C SER A 88 -11.14 -8.85 34.52
N GLY A 89 -10.35 -8.53 33.50
CA GLY A 89 -9.97 -9.45 32.42
C GLY A 89 -10.98 -9.57 31.29
N THR A 90 -12.10 -8.83 31.32
CA THR A 90 -13.05 -8.77 30.21
C THR A 90 -12.66 -7.59 29.30
N PRO A 91 -12.24 -7.79 28.05
CA PRO A 91 -11.96 -6.70 27.14
C PRO A 91 -13.24 -6.03 26.65
N PHE A 92 -13.18 -4.73 26.36
CA PHE A 92 -14.25 -4.02 25.69
C PHE A 92 -14.04 -4.06 24.17
N GLY A 93 -15.08 -4.38 23.45
CA GLY A 93 -15.08 -4.46 22.01
C GLY A 93 -15.90 -5.66 21.47
N PRO A 94 -15.94 -5.83 20.16
CA PRO A 94 -15.20 -5.05 19.17
C PRO A 94 -15.67 -3.58 19.06
N SER A 95 -14.74 -2.66 18.81
CA SER A 95 -14.97 -1.22 18.86
C SER A 95 -14.50 -0.54 17.56
N GLY A 96 -15.29 0.42 17.07
CA GLY A 96 -14.89 1.29 15.96
C GLY A 96 -14.05 2.48 16.44
N GLN A 97 -13.68 3.35 15.50
CA GLN A 97 -13.00 4.60 15.79
C GLN A 97 -13.90 5.51 16.64
N ALA A 98 -13.51 5.76 17.87
CA ALA A 98 -14.21 6.66 18.78
C ALA A 98 -13.39 6.98 20.04
N SER A 99 -13.84 7.99 20.79
CA SER A 99 -13.40 8.21 22.16
C SER A 99 -14.23 7.38 23.13
N TYR A 100 -13.56 6.71 24.05
CA TYR A 100 -14.17 5.91 25.10
C TYR A 100 -13.73 6.43 26.46
N PHE A 101 -14.69 6.53 27.40
CA PHE A 101 -14.44 6.91 28.78
C PHE A 101 -14.43 5.65 29.64
N ILE A 102 -13.25 5.26 30.10
CA ILE A 102 -13.04 4.04 30.86
C ILE A 102 -13.00 4.39 32.35
N THR A 103 -13.75 3.66 33.15
CA THR A 103 -13.78 3.82 34.60
C THR A 103 -13.47 2.48 35.27
N VAL A 104 -12.61 2.49 36.27
CA VAL A 104 -12.46 1.37 37.22
C VAL A 104 -13.08 1.74 38.56
N VAL A 105 -13.72 0.77 39.20
CA VAL A 105 -14.25 0.90 40.56
C VAL A 105 -13.76 -0.30 41.37
N ASP A 106 -13.30 -0.03 42.60
CA ASP A 106 -12.87 -1.05 43.54
C ASP A 106 -14.05 -1.55 44.45
N ALA A 107 -13.78 -2.55 45.30
CA ALA A 107 -14.79 -3.11 46.18
C ALA A 107 -15.34 -2.12 47.24
N LEU A 108 -14.66 -1.03 47.51
CA LEU A 108 -15.10 0.03 48.44
C LEU A 108 -15.79 1.19 47.72
N GLY A 109 -15.90 1.15 46.37
CA GLY A 109 -16.50 2.21 45.56
C GLY A 109 -15.56 3.35 45.20
N CYS A 110 -14.26 3.24 45.51
CA CYS A 110 -13.27 4.19 45.02
C CYS A 110 -13.04 3.97 43.53
N SER A 111 -12.84 5.05 42.76
CA SER A 111 -12.73 4.97 41.29
C SER A 111 -11.58 5.79 40.74
N ASP A 112 -11.13 5.38 39.55
CA ASP A 112 -10.27 6.14 38.64
C ASP A 112 -10.82 6.05 37.21
N SER A 113 -10.52 7.02 36.37
CA SER A 113 -11.08 7.11 35.03
C SER A 113 -10.13 7.78 34.05
N ASP A 114 -10.15 7.31 32.81
CA ASP A 114 -9.36 7.89 31.71
C ASP A 114 -10.17 7.93 30.41
N SER A 115 -9.83 8.85 29.52
CA SER A 115 -10.38 9.00 28.20
C SER A 115 -9.39 8.50 27.18
N ILE A 116 -9.73 7.43 26.46
CA ILE A 116 -8.88 6.85 25.42
C ILE A 116 -9.52 7.03 24.04
N TYR A 117 -8.72 6.97 23.01
CA TYR A 117 -9.18 7.02 21.63
C TYR A 117 -8.75 5.76 20.87
N VAL A 118 -9.72 5.06 20.30
CA VAL A 118 -9.47 3.96 19.36
C VAL A 118 -9.35 4.58 17.97
N ASN A 119 -8.19 4.44 17.34
CA ASN A 119 -7.92 4.96 15.99
C ASN A 119 -8.27 3.91 14.93
N GLU A 120 -8.53 4.38 13.70
CA GLU A 120 -8.53 3.56 12.50
C GLU A 120 -7.55 4.14 11.47
N PRO A 121 -6.95 3.32 10.58
CA PRO A 121 -6.12 3.81 9.51
C PRO A 121 -6.96 4.48 8.42
N ASP A 122 -6.32 5.34 7.61
CA ASP A 122 -6.95 5.87 6.40
C ASP A 122 -7.28 4.74 5.42
N LEU A 123 -8.36 4.92 4.65
CA LEU A 123 -8.77 3.95 3.63
C LEU A 123 -7.65 3.73 2.61
N LEU A 124 -7.20 2.49 2.46
CA LEU A 124 -6.28 2.10 1.39
C LEU A 124 -7.01 2.21 0.05
N THR A 125 -6.50 3.06 -0.83
CA THR A 125 -7.11 3.33 -2.14
C THR A 125 -6.05 3.43 -3.23
N ILE A 126 -6.22 2.70 -4.33
CA ILE A 126 -5.42 2.83 -5.53
C ILE A 126 -5.93 4.05 -6.32
N ASN A 127 -5.08 5.06 -6.46
CA ASN A 127 -5.42 6.34 -7.07
C ASN A 127 -5.17 6.36 -8.57
N ASN A 128 -4.08 5.71 -9.01
CA ASN A 128 -3.65 5.74 -10.41
C ASN A 128 -2.73 4.56 -10.74
N ILE A 129 -2.66 4.22 -12.03
CA ILE A 129 -1.61 3.37 -12.62
C ILE A 129 -1.00 4.15 -13.78
N ILE A 130 0.32 4.31 -13.77
CA ILE A 130 1.05 4.86 -14.92
C ILE A 130 1.45 3.71 -15.82
N GLU A 131 1.13 3.87 -17.12
CA GLU A 131 1.33 2.89 -18.18
C GLU A 131 2.48 3.32 -19.10
N GLU A 132 3.47 2.45 -19.30
CA GLU A 132 4.47 2.55 -20.34
C GLU A 132 4.23 1.41 -21.34
N ASN A 133 3.71 1.76 -22.53
CA ASN A 133 3.37 0.79 -23.57
C ASN A 133 4.62 0.14 -24.18
N VAL A 134 4.44 -1.00 -24.84
CA VAL A 134 5.57 -1.65 -25.51
C VAL A 134 6.07 -0.81 -26.69
N SER A 135 7.37 -0.81 -26.89
CA SER A 135 8.00 0.01 -27.94
C SER A 135 7.79 -0.55 -29.35
N CYS A 136 7.74 -1.88 -29.49
CA CYS A 136 7.60 -2.55 -30.79
C CYS A 136 6.44 -3.56 -30.76
N PHE A 137 5.92 -3.85 -31.96
CA PHE A 137 4.93 -4.91 -32.13
C PHE A 137 5.46 -6.24 -31.57
N ASP A 138 4.63 -6.94 -30.82
CA ASP A 138 4.91 -8.23 -30.17
C ASP A 138 6.10 -8.22 -29.20
N SER A 139 6.48 -7.04 -28.70
CA SER A 139 7.49 -6.89 -27.64
C SER A 139 6.87 -7.09 -26.27
N ALA A 140 7.70 -7.40 -25.29
CA ALA A 140 7.35 -7.57 -23.89
C ALA A 140 8.19 -6.64 -22.99
N ASN A 141 8.18 -5.34 -23.27
CA ASN A 141 8.92 -4.33 -22.51
C ASN A 141 8.02 -3.25 -21.90
N GLY A 142 6.71 -3.50 -21.83
CA GLY A 142 5.74 -2.64 -21.17
C GLY A 142 5.95 -2.61 -19.65
N LYS A 143 5.47 -1.53 -19.01
CA LYS A 143 5.53 -1.37 -17.55
C LYS A 143 4.24 -0.77 -17.03
N LEU A 144 3.90 -1.15 -15.79
CA LEU A 144 2.80 -0.56 -15.01
C LEU A 144 3.31 -0.20 -13.63
N THR A 145 3.10 1.03 -13.19
CA THR A 145 3.44 1.49 -11.84
C THR A 145 2.20 1.94 -11.12
N VAL A 146 1.88 1.31 -9.99
CA VAL A 146 0.71 1.64 -9.17
C VAL A 146 1.01 2.75 -8.17
N PHE A 147 0.03 3.64 -7.95
CA PHE A 147 0.05 4.67 -6.93
C PHE A 147 -1.18 4.52 -6.04
N HIS A 148 -0.96 4.50 -4.74
CA HIS A 148 -2.01 4.36 -3.73
C HIS A 148 -1.78 5.31 -2.55
N THR A 149 -2.82 5.52 -1.75
CA THR A 149 -2.80 6.30 -0.50
C THR A 149 -3.55 5.55 0.60
N GLY A 150 -3.36 5.94 1.84
CA GLY A 150 -3.96 5.29 3.01
C GLY A 150 -3.35 3.93 3.34
N GLY A 151 -4.01 3.16 4.20
CA GLY A 151 -3.52 1.90 4.73
C GLY A 151 -2.33 2.05 5.68
N THR A 152 -1.78 0.94 6.11
CA THR A 152 -0.67 0.86 7.08
C THR A 152 0.56 0.18 6.46
N THR A 153 1.71 0.86 6.45
CA THR A 153 2.97 0.31 5.91
C THR A 153 3.48 -0.89 6.73
N PRO A 154 4.21 -1.84 6.12
CA PRO A 154 4.56 -1.99 4.71
C PRO A 154 3.44 -2.55 3.84
N PHE A 155 3.57 -2.31 2.50
CA PHE A 155 2.61 -2.82 1.51
C PHE A 155 3.19 -3.98 0.70
N THR A 156 2.30 -4.87 0.26
CA THR A 156 2.59 -5.94 -0.70
C THR A 156 1.74 -5.74 -1.94
N TYR A 157 2.25 -6.21 -3.09
CA TYR A 157 1.60 -6.06 -4.38
C TYR A 157 1.43 -7.44 -5.02
N SER A 158 0.35 -7.62 -5.76
CA SER A 158 0.10 -8.85 -6.52
C SER A 158 -0.49 -8.47 -7.88
N TRP A 159 0.36 -8.52 -8.93
CA TRP A 159 -0.05 -8.26 -10.30
C TRP A 159 -0.63 -9.51 -10.95
N SER A 160 -1.57 -9.30 -11.88
CA SER A 160 -2.21 -10.39 -12.64
C SER A 160 -1.38 -10.87 -13.84
N ASP A 161 -0.12 -10.42 -13.96
CA ASP A 161 0.79 -10.84 -15.02
C ASP A 161 1.21 -12.31 -14.86
N PRO A 162 1.66 -12.98 -15.94
CA PRO A 162 2.07 -14.39 -15.89
C PRO A 162 3.24 -14.68 -14.94
N LEU A 163 4.02 -13.67 -14.58
CA LEU A 163 5.16 -13.78 -13.65
C LEU A 163 4.75 -13.52 -12.20
N SER A 164 3.50 -13.12 -11.94
CA SER A 164 2.95 -12.80 -10.62
C SER A 164 3.87 -11.84 -9.85
N GLN A 165 4.22 -10.73 -10.48
CA GLN A 165 5.14 -9.75 -9.91
C GLN A 165 4.58 -9.12 -8.63
N SER A 166 5.45 -8.86 -7.65
CA SER A 166 5.08 -8.40 -6.31
C SER A 166 5.71 -7.06 -5.92
N THR A 167 6.16 -6.29 -6.88
CA THR A 167 6.74 -4.96 -6.67
C THR A 167 5.77 -3.86 -7.08
N ILE A 168 5.99 -2.62 -6.61
CA ILE A 168 5.18 -1.44 -6.98
C ILE A 168 5.08 -1.24 -8.51
N THR A 169 6.08 -1.72 -9.25
CA THR A 169 6.13 -1.67 -10.71
C THR A 169 6.22 -3.08 -11.27
N ALA A 170 5.29 -3.45 -12.15
CA ALA A 170 5.40 -4.63 -13.00
C ALA A 170 6.14 -4.27 -14.30
N ASN A 171 7.14 -5.06 -14.68
CA ASN A 171 8.01 -4.85 -15.82
C ASN A 171 7.89 -5.99 -16.83
N ASN A 172 8.43 -5.76 -18.04
CA ASN A 172 8.48 -6.76 -19.12
C ASN A 172 7.08 -7.32 -19.46
N LEU A 173 6.09 -6.43 -19.48
CA LEU A 173 4.72 -6.79 -19.82
C LEU A 173 4.52 -6.83 -21.32
N SER A 174 3.86 -7.88 -21.81
CA SER A 174 3.32 -7.95 -23.17
C SER A 174 2.07 -7.07 -23.32
N PRO A 175 1.62 -6.75 -24.54
CA PRO A 175 0.32 -6.12 -24.74
C PRO A 175 -0.81 -6.93 -24.10
N GLY A 176 -1.67 -6.26 -23.33
CA GLY A 176 -2.75 -6.94 -22.61
C GLY A 176 -3.30 -6.10 -21.45
N ASN A 177 -4.31 -6.67 -20.80
CA ASN A 177 -4.96 -6.08 -19.64
C ASN A 177 -4.40 -6.66 -18.35
N TYR A 178 -4.11 -5.80 -17.39
CA TYR A 178 -3.54 -6.16 -16.11
C TYR A 178 -4.25 -5.43 -14.98
N ASN A 179 -4.31 -6.06 -13.81
CA ASN A 179 -4.72 -5.42 -12.56
C ASN A 179 -3.69 -5.73 -11.46
N VAL A 180 -3.77 -5.00 -10.36
CA VAL A 180 -2.95 -5.19 -9.19
C VAL A 180 -3.82 -5.17 -7.94
N ILE A 181 -3.49 -6.02 -6.98
CA ILE A 181 -3.99 -5.96 -5.61
C ILE A 181 -2.88 -5.38 -4.76
N VAL A 182 -3.19 -4.32 -4.03
CA VAL A 182 -2.31 -3.75 -2.99
C VAL A 182 -2.87 -4.18 -1.65
N THR A 183 -2.02 -4.74 -0.79
CA THR A 183 -2.40 -5.18 0.55
C THR A 183 -1.43 -4.58 1.56
N ASP A 184 -1.94 -4.01 2.62
CA ASP A 184 -1.15 -3.45 3.71
C ASP A 184 -0.74 -4.49 4.75
N THR A 185 0.02 -4.08 5.79
CA THR A 185 0.50 -4.98 6.84
C THR A 185 -0.62 -5.56 7.71
N ASN A 186 -1.78 -4.91 7.77
CA ASN A 186 -2.95 -5.37 8.53
C ASN A 186 -3.86 -6.29 7.72
N GLY A 187 -3.57 -6.50 6.42
CA GLY A 187 -4.36 -7.31 5.51
C GLY A 187 -5.48 -6.54 4.80
N CYS A 188 -5.56 -5.22 4.97
CA CYS A 188 -6.48 -4.39 4.20
C CYS A 188 -6.03 -4.31 2.75
N SER A 189 -6.94 -4.45 1.79
CA SER A 189 -6.57 -4.50 0.39
C SER A 189 -7.49 -3.68 -0.50
N ASP A 190 -6.91 -3.19 -1.60
CA ASP A 190 -7.64 -2.59 -2.72
C ASP A 190 -7.18 -3.21 -4.03
N THR A 191 -8.10 -3.26 -5.01
CA THR A 191 -7.84 -3.86 -6.33
C THR A 191 -8.05 -2.80 -7.40
N SER A 192 -7.05 -2.63 -8.27
CA SER A 192 -7.10 -1.66 -9.35
C SER A 192 -8.16 -1.98 -10.42
N PHE A 193 -8.53 -0.95 -11.15
CA PHE A 193 -9.12 -1.13 -12.48
C PHE A 193 -8.12 -1.82 -13.42
N SER A 194 -8.65 -2.36 -14.53
CA SER A 194 -7.81 -2.96 -15.57
C SER A 194 -6.99 -1.87 -16.28
N ALA A 195 -5.67 -1.98 -16.22
CA ALA A 195 -4.72 -1.17 -16.96
C ALA A 195 -4.34 -1.87 -18.27
N LEU A 196 -4.28 -1.13 -19.39
CA LEU A 196 -4.05 -1.67 -20.73
C LEU A 196 -2.66 -1.32 -21.25
N ILE A 197 -1.81 -2.32 -21.43
CA ILE A 197 -0.58 -2.16 -22.23
C ILE A 197 -0.92 -2.35 -23.70
N THR A 198 -0.65 -1.34 -24.51
CA THR A 198 -0.85 -1.35 -25.97
C THR A 198 0.46 -1.59 -26.72
N GLN A 199 0.35 -1.87 -28.02
CA GLN A 199 1.49 -1.99 -28.92
C GLN A 199 1.25 -1.20 -30.21
N PRO A 200 2.32 -0.73 -30.90
CA PRO A 200 2.20 -0.16 -32.22
C PRO A 200 1.83 -1.22 -33.27
N ASP A 201 1.39 -0.78 -34.43
CA ASP A 201 1.18 -1.66 -35.58
C ASP A 201 2.50 -2.33 -35.99
N SER A 202 2.42 -3.52 -36.59
CA SER A 202 3.60 -4.22 -37.11
C SER A 202 4.27 -3.44 -38.22
N LEU A 203 5.59 -3.22 -38.13
CA LEU A 203 6.39 -2.63 -39.22
C LEU A 203 6.47 -3.61 -40.39
N TYR A 204 5.99 -3.20 -41.56
CA TYR A 204 6.11 -3.97 -42.78
C TYR A 204 6.60 -3.14 -43.95
N LEU A 205 7.18 -3.80 -44.97
CA LEU A 205 7.86 -3.13 -46.09
C LEU A 205 7.19 -3.55 -47.42
N SER A 206 6.94 -2.56 -48.28
CA SER A 206 6.69 -2.78 -49.72
C SER A 206 7.94 -2.37 -50.49
N ILE A 207 8.53 -3.32 -51.24
CA ILE A 207 9.78 -3.10 -51.93
C ILE A 207 9.57 -3.35 -53.42
N SER A 208 10.07 -2.48 -54.27
CA SER A 208 10.03 -2.60 -55.73
C SER A 208 11.37 -2.32 -56.35
N SER A 209 11.62 -2.81 -57.58
CA SER A 209 12.84 -2.55 -58.34
C SER A 209 12.52 -2.17 -59.77
N SER A 210 13.44 -1.41 -60.36
CA SER A 210 13.50 -1.16 -61.82
C SER A 210 14.65 -1.96 -62.40
N LEU A 211 14.44 -2.46 -63.61
CA LEU A 211 15.40 -3.25 -64.35
C LEU A 211 16.60 -2.39 -64.78
N VAL A 212 17.75 -3.02 -64.94
CA VAL A 212 18.87 -2.47 -65.70
C VAL A 212 18.56 -2.54 -67.18
N THR A 213 18.76 -1.46 -67.91
CA THR A 213 18.32 -1.32 -69.31
C THR A 213 19.12 -2.23 -70.28
N CYS A 214 20.43 -2.38 -70.04
CA CYS A 214 21.30 -3.20 -70.86
C CYS A 214 22.07 -4.21 -70.01
N TYR A 215 22.41 -5.37 -70.62
CA TYR A 215 23.27 -6.37 -69.94
C TYR A 215 24.60 -5.74 -69.50
N GLY A 216 24.94 -5.89 -68.19
CA GLY A 216 26.16 -5.32 -67.61
C GLY A 216 26.07 -3.84 -67.25
N GLY A 217 24.92 -3.20 -67.45
CA GLY A 217 24.67 -1.81 -67.10
C GLY A 217 24.50 -1.61 -65.57
N ALA A 218 24.43 -0.34 -65.15
CA ALA A 218 24.23 0.03 -63.75
C ALA A 218 23.23 1.17 -63.62
N ASP A 219 22.17 1.16 -64.42
CA ASP A 219 21.06 2.13 -64.43
C ASP A 219 19.78 1.58 -63.76
N GLY A 220 19.87 0.48 -63.05
CA GLY A 220 18.79 -0.09 -62.28
C GLY A 220 18.49 0.66 -60.97
N GLY A 221 17.42 0.31 -60.33
CA GLY A 221 17.05 0.94 -59.06
C GLY A 221 16.17 0.05 -58.15
N ALA A 222 16.06 0.43 -56.91
CA ALA A 222 15.09 -0.15 -55.96
C ALA A 222 14.54 0.92 -55.04
N SER A 223 13.30 0.70 -54.56
CA SER A 223 12.66 1.58 -53.58
C SER A 223 11.93 0.75 -52.52
N VAL A 224 11.88 1.30 -51.33
CA VAL A 224 11.14 0.72 -50.18
C VAL A 224 10.19 1.75 -49.59
N THR A 225 8.96 1.31 -49.31
CA THR A 225 7.99 2.07 -48.53
C THR A 225 7.70 1.29 -47.26
N ALA A 226 7.86 1.93 -46.11
CA ALA A 226 7.58 1.37 -44.80
C ALA A 226 6.16 1.76 -44.35
N PHE A 227 5.48 0.84 -43.71
CA PHE A 227 4.15 1.01 -43.14
C PHE A 227 4.12 0.40 -41.74
N GLY A 228 3.21 0.92 -40.85
CA GLY A 228 3.14 0.48 -39.48
C GLY A 228 4.35 0.89 -38.66
N GLY A 229 4.56 0.30 -37.48
CA GLY A 229 5.55 0.75 -36.53
C GLY A 229 5.29 2.18 -36.05
N THR A 230 6.32 2.85 -35.59
CA THR A 230 6.28 4.26 -35.18
C THR A 230 6.92 5.15 -36.26
N PRO A 231 6.23 6.16 -36.83
CA PRO A 231 6.78 7.00 -37.89
C PRO A 231 8.13 7.63 -37.55
N ASN A 232 8.84 8.12 -38.59
CA ASN A 232 10.24 8.52 -38.70
C ASN A 232 11.15 7.30 -38.97
N TYR A 233 11.03 6.80 -40.21
CA TYR A 233 11.82 5.65 -40.64
C TYR A 233 13.22 6.06 -41.12
N SER A 234 14.20 5.27 -40.76
CA SER A 234 15.56 5.30 -41.31
C SER A 234 15.86 4.03 -42.13
N TYR A 235 16.75 4.14 -43.09
CA TYR A 235 17.03 3.10 -44.07
C TYR A 235 18.52 2.83 -44.14
N ILE A 236 18.88 1.57 -44.33
CA ILE A 236 20.29 1.16 -44.63
C ILE A 236 20.21 0.06 -45.67
N TRP A 237 20.69 0.36 -46.88
CA TRP A 237 20.81 -0.62 -47.97
C TRP A 237 22.18 -1.33 -47.93
N SER A 238 22.26 -2.52 -48.54
CA SER A 238 23.49 -3.32 -48.66
C SER A 238 24.60 -2.60 -49.45
N ASN A 239 24.29 -1.59 -50.25
CA ASN A 239 25.26 -0.75 -50.95
C ASN A 239 25.70 0.48 -50.13
N GLY A 240 25.28 0.60 -48.87
CA GLY A 240 25.58 1.72 -47.96
C GLY A 240 24.67 2.94 -48.09
N SER A 241 23.67 2.95 -48.98
CA SER A 241 22.70 4.05 -49.08
C SER A 241 21.79 4.09 -47.89
N ASN A 242 21.40 5.30 -47.43
CA ASN A 242 20.53 5.56 -46.27
C ASN A 242 19.19 6.23 -46.66
N THR A 243 18.83 6.19 -47.94
CA THR A 243 17.58 6.78 -48.47
C THR A 243 16.53 5.69 -48.70
N SER A 244 15.27 6.09 -48.88
CA SER A 244 14.18 5.16 -49.20
C SER A 244 14.28 4.53 -50.59
N SER A 245 15.21 4.99 -51.41
CA SER A 245 15.47 4.44 -52.74
C SER A 245 16.95 4.48 -53.11
N ILE A 246 17.36 3.54 -53.97
CA ILE A 246 18.67 3.46 -54.58
C ILE A 246 18.50 3.51 -56.08
N ASN A 247 19.36 4.26 -56.79
CA ASN A 247 19.35 4.42 -58.24
C ASN A 247 20.76 4.22 -58.79
N ASN A 248 20.84 4.02 -60.10
CA ASN A 248 22.11 3.80 -60.82
C ASN A 248 22.91 2.65 -60.21
N VAL A 249 22.23 1.51 -59.96
CA VAL A 249 22.83 0.32 -59.38
C VAL A 249 22.86 -0.84 -60.40
N PRO A 250 23.87 -1.70 -60.38
CA PRO A 250 23.95 -2.88 -61.23
C PRO A 250 22.92 -3.94 -60.83
N SER A 251 22.76 -4.92 -61.71
CA SER A 251 21.91 -6.09 -61.42
C SER A 251 22.51 -6.93 -60.30
N LEU A 252 21.89 -6.87 -59.12
CA LEU A 252 22.25 -7.60 -57.91
C LEU A 252 21.02 -7.77 -57.02
N ASN A 253 21.15 -8.60 -56.01
CA ASN A 253 20.17 -8.66 -54.90
C ASN A 253 20.56 -7.60 -53.84
N TYR A 254 19.65 -6.66 -53.59
CA TYR A 254 19.84 -5.60 -52.60
C TYR A 254 18.97 -5.91 -51.36
N THR A 255 19.57 -5.82 -50.17
CA THR A 255 18.85 -5.88 -48.91
C THR A 255 18.72 -4.47 -48.31
N VAL A 256 17.62 -4.21 -47.62
CA VAL A 256 17.40 -2.98 -46.90
C VAL A 256 16.98 -3.32 -45.47
N ILE A 257 17.56 -2.62 -44.51
CA ILE A 257 17.11 -2.58 -43.12
C ILE A 257 16.40 -1.26 -42.91
N VAL A 258 15.18 -1.34 -42.42
CA VAL A 258 14.38 -0.18 -42.03
C VAL A 258 14.21 -0.20 -40.53
N THR A 259 14.51 0.93 -39.90
CA THR A 259 14.32 1.14 -38.47
C THR A 259 13.28 2.26 -38.26
N ASP A 260 12.29 2.02 -37.44
CA ASP A 260 11.25 3.01 -37.10
C ASP A 260 11.68 3.95 -35.96
N GLY A 261 10.80 4.89 -35.61
CA GLY A 261 11.05 5.90 -34.57
C GLY A 261 11.29 5.34 -33.16
N ASN A 262 10.84 4.13 -32.88
CA ASN A 262 11.05 3.44 -31.59
C ASN A 262 12.23 2.45 -31.64
N GLY A 263 12.94 2.37 -32.76
CA GLY A 263 14.06 1.45 -32.94
C GLY A 263 13.65 0.03 -33.38
N CYS A 264 12.41 -0.20 -33.77
CA CYS A 264 11.96 -1.48 -34.29
C CYS A 264 12.49 -1.70 -35.69
N ILE A 265 13.00 -2.89 -35.99
CA ILE A 265 13.74 -3.19 -37.21
C ILE A 265 12.94 -4.16 -38.08
N ARG A 266 12.94 -3.88 -39.39
CA ARG A 266 12.46 -4.82 -40.43
C ARG A 266 13.45 -4.86 -41.56
N ALA A 267 13.83 -6.07 -41.98
CA ALA A 267 14.65 -6.29 -43.17
C ALA A 267 13.80 -6.77 -44.34
N GLY A 268 14.23 -6.38 -45.52
CA GLY A 268 13.66 -6.86 -46.77
C GLY A 268 14.72 -6.97 -47.85
N SER A 269 14.40 -7.61 -48.99
CA SER A 269 15.30 -7.74 -50.11
C SER A 269 14.55 -7.66 -51.42
N VAL A 270 15.27 -7.24 -52.47
CA VAL A 270 14.76 -7.16 -53.82
C VAL A 270 15.88 -7.44 -54.83
N ASN A 271 15.53 -8.13 -55.88
CA ASN A 271 16.48 -8.38 -56.98
C ASN A 271 16.28 -7.32 -58.08
N VAL A 272 17.35 -6.60 -58.36
CA VAL A 272 17.45 -5.73 -59.56
C VAL A 272 17.96 -6.62 -60.69
N SER A 273 17.12 -6.91 -61.65
CA SER A 273 17.44 -7.80 -62.77
C SER A 273 17.92 -7.02 -63.99
N GLN A 274 18.56 -7.74 -64.94
CA GLN A 274 19.03 -7.20 -66.22
C GLN A 274 18.56 -8.12 -67.36
N PRO A 275 18.48 -7.59 -68.62
CA PRO A 275 18.20 -8.44 -69.78
C PRO A 275 19.31 -9.46 -70.05
N GLN A 276 19.00 -10.46 -70.88
CA GLN A 276 20.00 -11.41 -71.34
C GLN A 276 21.05 -10.75 -72.23
N PRO A 277 22.31 -11.22 -72.22
CA PRO A 277 23.31 -10.75 -73.16
C PRO A 277 22.88 -11.02 -74.58
N ILE A 278 23.22 -10.13 -75.46
CA ILE A 278 22.99 -10.38 -76.90
C ILE A 278 23.92 -11.54 -77.32
N SER A 279 23.33 -12.68 -77.58
CA SER A 279 24.05 -13.87 -78.10
C SER A 279 23.70 -14.08 -79.56
N ASN A 280 24.70 -14.44 -80.40
CA ASN A 280 24.59 -14.76 -81.83
C ASN A 280 24.32 -13.56 -82.78
N ILE A 281 25.26 -12.67 -82.93
CA ILE A 281 25.29 -11.90 -84.16
C ILE A 281 25.86 -12.80 -85.25
N PHE A 282 25.01 -13.39 -86.06
CA PHE A 282 25.50 -13.99 -87.33
C PHE A 282 25.70 -12.89 -88.31
N ILE A 283 26.95 -12.68 -88.71
CA ILE A 283 27.36 -11.80 -89.83
C ILE A 283 27.37 -12.61 -91.12
#